data_046bcf1366f953cf2d901f95c85925e1
#
_entry.id   046bcf1366f953cf2d901f95c85925e1
#
_cell.length_a   1.000
_cell.length_b   1.000
_cell.length_c   1.000
_cell.angle_alpha   90.00
_cell.angle_beta   90.00
_cell.angle_gamma   90.00
#
_symmetry.space_group_name_H-M   'P 1'
#
loop_
_entity.id
_entity.type
_entity.pdbx_description
1 polymer ?
#
loop_
_entity_poly.entity_id
_entity_poly.type
_entity_poly.pdbx_seq_one_letter_code
_entity_poly.pdbx_strand_id
1 'polypeptide(L)'
;DFCLSRGLGDVYKRQVWTDPWYHPYWVYGFGAVFMTLLIEPLKERLILHRKTLWGAFLESLVIAILAAMVLELVMGWLINQPDPTTGEYPFWDNSQLPGNVFGQAWLVNDFFIGLVAMIYVWVIFPLVCEGFSRLSPKAANVAFALIIVGFAACVTASYLELKLWEKY
;
A
#
# COMPACT_ATOMS: atom_id res chain seq x y z
N ASP A 1 24.19 -2.05 -23.20
CA ASP A 1 23.77 -2.80 -21.99
C ASP A 1 23.86 -2.04 -20.66
N PHE A 2 24.56 -0.90 -20.64
CA PHE A 2 24.70 -0.06 -19.43
C PHE A 2 23.59 1.00 -19.26
N CYS A 3 22.82 1.29 -20.29
CA CYS A 3 21.73 2.30 -20.23
C CYS A 3 20.44 1.78 -19.60
N LEU A 4 20.17 0.47 -19.71
CA LEU A 4 18.98 -0.16 -19.12
C LEU A 4 19.04 -0.19 -17.58
N SER A 5 20.24 -0.29 -16.99
CA SER A 5 20.39 -0.31 -15.55
C SER A 5 20.23 1.08 -14.89
N ARG A 6 20.45 2.16 -15.65
CA ARG A 6 20.25 3.52 -15.13
C ARG A 6 18.78 3.93 -15.08
N GLY A 7 17.97 3.55 -16.06
CA GLY A 7 16.56 3.88 -16.10
C GLY A 7 15.76 3.16 -14.99
N LEU A 8 16.00 1.86 -14.80
CA LEU A 8 15.36 1.09 -13.72
C LEU A 8 15.80 1.58 -12.32
N GLY A 9 17.08 1.94 -12.15
CA GLY A 9 17.61 2.46 -10.90
C GLY A 9 17.04 3.83 -10.51
N ASP A 10 16.74 4.68 -11.50
CA ASP A 10 16.23 6.04 -11.23
C ASP A 10 14.73 6.05 -10.93
N VAL A 11 13.94 5.24 -11.62
CA VAL A 11 12.50 5.10 -11.35
C VAL A 11 12.28 4.44 -9.98
N TYR A 12 13.05 3.39 -9.66
CA TYR A 12 12.95 2.72 -8.36
C TYR A 12 13.48 3.56 -7.20
N LYS A 13 14.53 4.38 -7.45
CA LYS A 13 15.08 5.29 -6.43
C LYS A 13 14.18 6.46 -6.11
N ARG A 14 13.34 6.90 -7.05
CA ARG A 14 12.41 8.01 -6.82
C ARG A 14 11.17 7.58 -6.01
N GLN A 15 10.80 6.30 -6.02
CA GLN A 15 9.49 5.90 -5.50
C GLN A 15 9.42 5.53 -4.01
N VAL A 16 10.46 5.01 -3.38
CA VAL A 16 10.32 4.46 -2.02
C VAL A 16 11.39 4.90 -1.03
N TRP A 17 12.63 5.10 -1.46
CA TRP A 17 13.77 5.24 -0.54
C TRP A 17 14.34 6.65 -0.46
N THR A 18 13.94 7.55 -1.34
CA THR A 18 14.42 8.94 -1.40
C THR A 18 13.42 9.98 -0.92
N ASP A 19 12.15 9.59 -0.79
CA ASP A 19 11.13 10.51 -0.28
C ASP A 19 11.23 10.62 1.24
N PRO A 20 11.09 11.83 1.78
CA PRO A 20 11.08 12.03 3.22
C PRO A 20 9.99 11.18 3.87
N TRP A 21 10.33 10.51 4.97
CA TRP A 21 9.41 9.64 5.71
C TRP A 21 8.10 10.33 6.19
N TYR A 22 8.04 11.64 6.20
CA TYR A 22 6.85 12.42 6.52
C TYR A 22 5.90 12.62 5.33
N HIS A 23 6.28 12.20 4.10
CA HIS A 23 5.37 12.24 2.97
C HIS A 23 4.22 11.24 3.19
N PRO A 24 2.97 11.70 3.22
CA PRO A 24 1.84 10.80 3.34
C PRO A 24 1.61 10.08 2.01
N TYR A 25 1.87 8.80 1.99
CA TYR A 25 1.58 7.95 0.84
C TYR A 25 0.08 7.59 0.83
N TRP A 26 -0.73 8.46 0.28
CA TRP A 26 -2.17 8.30 0.19
C TRP A 26 -2.61 6.97 -0.41
N VAL A 27 -1.94 6.53 -1.46
CA VAL A 27 -2.23 5.27 -2.14
C VAL A 27 -2.12 4.09 -1.17
N TYR A 28 -1.08 4.07 -0.35
CA TYR A 28 -0.90 3.00 0.64
C TYR A 28 -1.93 3.08 1.77
N GLY A 29 -2.30 4.29 2.20
CA GLY A 29 -3.35 4.50 3.18
C GLY A 29 -4.71 3.99 2.70
N PHE A 30 -5.13 4.39 1.51
CA PHE A 30 -6.35 3.88 0.87
C PHE A 30 -6.28 2.38 0.62
N GLY A 31 -5.14 1.88 0.16
CA GLY A 31 -4.89 0.45 -0.02
C GLY A 31 -5.07 -0.35 1.27
N ALA A 32 -4.52 0.14 2.38
CA ALA A 32 -4.66 -0.50 3.68
C ALA A 32 -6.12 -0.55 4.16
N VAL A 33 -6.86 0.55 4.00
CA VAL A 33 -8.30 0.60 4.32
C VAL A 33 -9.08 -0.36 3.43
N PHE A 34 -8.85 -0.33 2.12
CA PHE A 34 -9.52 -1.21 1.17
C PHE A 34 -9.25 -2.68 1.48
N MET A 35 -7.98 -3.04 1.71
CA MET A 35 -7.61 -4.41 2.06
C MET A 35 -8.23 -4.85 3.40
N THR A 36 -8.30 -3.97 4.40
CA THR A 36 -8.96 -4.29 5.66
C THR A 36 -10.44 -4.57 5.45
N LEU A 37 -11.15 -3.70 4.74
CA LEU A 37 -12.58 -3.84 4.49
C LEU A 37 -12.93 -5.07 3.66
N LEU A 38 -12.02 -5.52 2.79
CA LEU A 38 -12.20 -6.68 1.94
C LEU A 38 -11.78 -7.97 2.65
N ILE A 39 -10.57 -8.00 3.19
CA ILE A 39 -9.95 -9.25 3.67
C ILE A 39 -10.39 -9.62 5.08
N GLU A 40 -10.68 -8.65 5.97
CA GLU A 40 -11.09 -8.97 7.35
C GLU A 40 -12.41 -9.77 7.39
N PRO A 41 -13.51 -9.33 6.77
CA PRO A 41 -14.76 -10.12 6.77
C PRO A 41 -14.62 -11.43 5.99
N LEU A 42 -13.78 -11.47 4.96
CA LEU A 42 -13.48 -12.69 4.22
C LEU A 42 -12.73 -13.68 5.09
N LYS A 43 -11.69 -13.25 5.80
CA LYS A 43 -10.92 -14.06 6.76
C LYS A 43 -11.84 -14.73 7.77
N GLU A 44 -12.73 -13.97 8.39
CA GLU A 44 -13.68 -14.52 9.37
C GLU A 44 -14.58 -15.60 8.76
N ARG A 45 -15.13 -15.35 7.58
CA ARG A 45 -15.94 -16.33 6.86
C ARG A 45 -15.15 -17.58 6.50
N LEU A 46 -13.93 -17.44 6.02
CA LEU A 46 -13.09 -18.57 5.63
C LEU A 46 -12.66 -19.41 6.83
N ILE A 47 -12.34 -18.78 7.97
CA ILE A 47 -12.03 -19.49 9.22
C ILE A 47 -13.22 -20.36 9.66
N LEU A 48 -14.44 -19.84 9.53
CA LEU A 48 -15.66 -20.58 9.89
C LEU A 48 -16.00 -21.75 8.93
N HIS A 49 -15.66 -21.61 7.64
CA HIS A 49 -16.08 -22.58 6.62
C HIS A 49 -14.97 -23.57 6.24
N ARG A 50 -13.71 -23.27 6.50
CA ARG A 50 -12.59 -24.13 6.13
C ARG A 50 -12.20 -25.09 7.25
N LYS A 51 -11.79 -26.29 6.88
CA LYS A 51 -11.36 -27.32 7.84
C LYS A 51 -10.03 -26.98 8.52
N THR A 52 -9.22 -26.13 7.90
CA THR A 52 -7.89 -25.77 8.39
C THR A 52 -7.65 -24.26 8.27
N LEU A 53 -6.92 -23.70 9.23
CA LEU A 53 -6.47 -22.29 9.19
C LEU A 53 -5.56 -22.03 7.98
N TRP A 54 -4.75 -23.00 7.57
CA TRP A 54 -3.90 -22.87 6.38
C TRP A 54 -4.73 -22.73 5.09
N GLY A 55 -5.82 -23.48 4.96
CA GLY A 55 -6.73 -23.34 3.82
C GLY A 55 -7.35 -21.95 3.77
N ALA A 56 -7.82 -21.43 4.91
CA ALA A 56 -8.36 -20.08 5.01
C ALA A 56 -7.31 -19.02 4.69
N PHE A 57 -6.08 -19.19 5.22
CA PHE A 57 -4.97 -18.27 4.98
C PHE A 57 -4.58 -18.21 3.50
N LEU A 58 -4.35 -19.37 2.87
CA LEU A 58 -3.93 -19.43 1.47
C LEU A 58 -4.99 -18.85 0.52
N GLU A 59 -6.28 -19.12 0.78
CA GLU A 59 -7.36 -18.56 -0.02
C GLU A 59 -7.47 -17.04 0.16
N SER A 60 -7.33 -16.54 1.40
CA SER A 60 -7.25 -15.10 1.67
C SER A 60 -6.06 -14.45 0.96
N LEU A 61 -4.90 -15.13 0.93
CA LEU A 61 -3.69 -14.63 0.26
C LEU A 61 -3.91 -14.49 -1.25
N VAL A 62 -4.48 -15.51 -1.90
CA VAL A 62 -4.79 -15.43 -3.33
C VAL A 62 -5.73 -14.26 -3.63
N ILE A 63 -6.77 -14.08 -2.80
CA ILE A 63 -7.71 -12.98 -2.97
C ILE A 63 -7.03 -11.63 -2.71
N ALA A 64 -6.14 -11.53 -1.72
CA ALA A 64 -5.39 -10.32 -1.44
C ALA A 64 -4.46 -9.93 -2.61
N ILE A 65 -3.79 -10.90 -3.24
CA ILE A 65 -2.95 -10.67 -4.42
C ILE A 65 -3.80 -10.16 -5.59
N LEU A 66 -4.93 -10.80 -5.87
CA LEU A 66 -5.83 -10.37 -6.95
C LEU A 66 -6.42 -8.98 -6.67
N ALA A 67 -6.76 -8.69 -5.42
CA ALA A 67 -7.25 -7.38 -5.02
C ALA A 67 -6.18 -6.29 -5.16
N ALA A 68 -4.92 -6.60 -4.82
CA ALA A 68 -3.79 -5.70 -5.02
C ALA A 68 -3.61 -5.37 -6.51
N MET A 69 -3.60 -6.40 -7.37
CA MET A 69 -3.49 -6.25 -8.81
C MET A 69 -4.63 -5.39 -9.39
N VAL A 70 -5.88 -5.65 -8.99
CA VAL A 70 -7.02 -4.84 -9.44
C VAL A 70 -6.90 -3.40 -8.97
N LEU A 71 -6.48 -3.18 -7.71
CA LEU A 71 -6.28 -1.85 -7.17
C LEU A 71 -5.17 -1.09 -7.92
N GLU A 72 -4.04 -1.75 -8.19
CA GLU A 72 -2.92 -1.17 -8.96
C GLU A 72 -3.35 -0.82 -10.38
N LEU A 73 -4.13 -1.69 -11.05
CA LEU A 73 -4.70 -1.42 -12.38
C LEU A 73 -5.64 -0.22 -12.37
N VAL A 74 -6.57 -0.17 -11.41
CA VAL A 74 -7.54 0.94 -11.31
C VAL A 74 -6.80 2.25 -11.04
N MET A 75 -5.84 2.25 -10.13
CA MET A 75 -5.03 3.44 -9.85
C MET A 75 -4.19 3.84 -11.07
N GLY A 76 -3.58 2.86 -11.75
CA GLY A 76 -2.85 3.10 -12.97
C GLY A 76 -3.69 3.76 -14.06
N TRP A 77 -4.91 3.30 -14.24
CA TRP A 77 -5.83 3.91 -15.21
C TRP A 77 -6.32 5.31 -14.80
N LEU A 78 -6.41 5.60 -13.52
CA LEU A 78 -6.86 6.90 -13.02
C LEU A 78 -5.77 7.96 -13.03
N ILE A 79 -4.54 7.62 -12.63
CA ILE A 79 -3.49 8.61 -12.36
C ILE A 79 -2.20 8.40 -13.15
N ASN A 80 -1.99 7.22 -13.75
CA ASN A 80 -0.73 6.85 -14.40
C ASN A 80 -0.91 6.60 -15.90
N GLN A 81 -1.67 7.46 -16.59
CA GLN A 81 -1.79 7.36 -18.04
C GLN A 81 -0.50 7.85 -18.72
N PRO A 82 0.01 7.14 -19.73
CA PRO A 82 1.20 7.58 -20.45
C PRO A 82 0.93 8.89 -21.19
N ASP A 83 1.95 9.74 -21.24
CA ASP A 83 1.91 10.96 -22.05
C ASP A 83 1.67 10.60 -23.52
N PRO A 84 0.66 11.17 -24.18
CA PRO A 84 0.32 10.84 -25.55
C PRO A 84 1.40 11.22 -26.58
N THR A 85 2.34 12.08 -26.22
CA THR A 85 3.42 12.54 -27.11
C THR A 85 4.71 11.75 -26.92
N THR A 86 5.08 11.46 -25.67
CA THR A 86 6.33 10.77 -25.31
C THR A 86 6.14 9.29 -25.05
N GLY A 87 4.93 8.86 -24.68
CA GLY A 87 4.63 7.51 -24.24
C GLY A 87 5.13 7.19 -22.81
N GLU A 88 5.71 8.17 -22.12
CA GLU A 88 6.25 7.99 -20.79
C GLU A 88 5.15 8.00 -19.72
N TYR A 89 5.28 7.12 -18.74
CA TYR A 89 4.37 7.06 -17.59
C TYR A 89 4.81 8.06 -16.50
N PRO A 90 3.89 8.85 -15.92
CA PRO A 90 4.25 9.88 -14.96
C PRO A 90 4.73 9.35 -13.60
N PHE A 91 4.30 8.16 -13.17
CA PHE A 91 4.61 7.65 -11.84
C PHE A 91 5.40 6.33 -11.88
N TRP A 92 4.93 5.33 -12.65
CA TRP A 92 5.62 4.04 -12.79
C TRP A 92 5.36 3.44 -14.16
N ASP A 93 6.31 2.68 -14.66
CA ASP A 93 6.21 1.92 -15.91
C ASP A 93 6.63 0.46 -15.68
N ASN A 94 5.64 -0.42 -15.68
CA ASN A 94 5.85 -1.85 -15.54
C ASN A 94 5.89 -2.58 -16.90
N SER A 95 5.81 -1.87 -18.03
CA SER A 95 5.67 -2.47 -19.37
C SER A 95 6.82 -3.41 -19.73
N GLN A 96 8.02 -3.13 -19.22
CA GLN A 96 9.23 -3.91 -19.48
C GLN A 96 9.40 -5.12 -18.53
N LEU A 97 8.54 -5.26 -17.53
CA LEU A 97 8.67 -6.30 -16.52
C LEU A 97 7.93 -7.57 -16.94
N PRO A 98 8.54 -8.77 -16.78
CA PRO A 98 7.85 -10.02 -17.09
C PRO A 98 6.66 -10.24 -16.15
N GLY A 99 5.51 -10.59 -16.72
CA GLY A 99 4.28 -10.77 -15.93
C GLY A 99 3.59 -9.46 -15.55
N ASN A 100 3.88 -8.37 -16.26
CA ASN A 100 3.08 -7.15 -16.14
C ASN A 100 1.69 -7.34 -16.73
N VAL A 101 0.73 -6.54 -16.27
CA VAL A 101 -0.62 -6.46 -16.79
C VAL A 101 -0.86 -5.03 -17.27
N PHE A 102 -0.97 -4.87 -18.59
CA PHE A 102 -1.18 -3.59 -19.28
C PHE A 102 -0.12 -2.51 -18.97
N GLY A 103 1.09 -2.90 -18.59
CA GLY A 103 2.14 -1.97 -18.19
C GLY A 103 1.88 -1.27 -16.83
N GLN A 104 0.74 -1.50 -16.21
CA GLN A 104 0.32 -0.83 -14.98
C GLN A 104 0.59 -1.68 -13.73
N ALA A 105 0.08 -2.91 -13.68
CA ALA A 105 0.29 -3.81 -12.56
C ALA A 105 1.42 -4.81 -12.86
N TRP A 106 2.08 -5.25 -11.78
CA TRP A 106 3.14 -6.26 -11.88
C TRP A 106 2.94 -7.36 -10.84
N LEU A 107 2.70 -8.57 -11.32
CA LEU A 107 2.35 -9.73 -10.49
C LEU A 107 3.29 -9.97 -9.30
N VAL A 108 4.60 -9.73 -9.47
CA VAL A 108 5.57 -9.90 -8.38
C VAL A 108 5.37 -8.85 -7.29
N ASN A 109 5.13 -7.59 -7.68
CA ASN A 109 4.80 -6.52 -6.74
C ASN A 109 3.48 -6.80 -6.01
N ASP A 110 2.45 -7.21 -6.76
CA ASP A 110 1.14 -7.56 -6.21
C ASP A 110 1.20 -8.73 -5.23
N PHE A 111 2.06 -9.71 -5.50
CA PHE A 111 2.32 -10.81 -4.57
C PHE A 111 2.87 -10.29 -3.23
N PHE A 112 3.86 -9.40 -3.27
CA PHE A 112 4.42 -8.82 -2.04
C PHE A 112 3.42 -7.91 -1.32
N ILE A 113 2.65 -7.11 -2.06
CA ILE A 113 1.58 -6.27 -1.49
C ILE A 113 0.53 -7.16 -0.83
N GLY A 114 0.10 -8.24 -1.49
CA GLY A 114 -0.82 -9.22 -0.93
C GLY A 114 -0.29 -9.86 0.35
N LEU A 115 1.00 -10.24 0.37
CA LEU A 115 1.64 -10.79 1.56
C LEU A 115 1.68 -9.79 2.73
N VAL A 116 2.04 -8.53 2.45
CA VAL A 116 2.03 -7.46 3.46
C VAL A 116 0.61 -7.21 3.97
N ALA A 117 -0.40 -7.19 3.08
CA ALA A 117 -1.80 -7.08 3.47
C ALA A 117 -2.25 -8.23 4.37
N MET A 118 -1.80 -9.45 4.09
CA MET A 118 -2.07 -10.61 4.96
C MET A 118 -1.45 -10.45 6.35
N ILE A 119 -0.18 -10.05 6.44
CA ILE A 119 0.47 -9.78 7.73
C ILE A 119 -0.30 -8.69 8.48
N TYR A 120 -0.69 -7.64 7.77
CA TYR A 120 -1.46 -6.56 8.37
C TYR A 120 -2.81 -7.05 8.91
N VAL A 121 -3.65 -7.70 8.09
CA VAL A 121 -5.02 -8.08 8.47
C VAL A 121 -5.05 -9.26 9.43
N TRP A 122 -4.13 -10.22 9.31
CA TRP A 122 -4.13 -11.42 10.16
C TRP A 122 -3.40 -11.24 11.50
N VAL A 123 -2.47 -10.29 11.57
CA VAL A 123 -1.62 -10.12 12.75
C VAL A 123 -1.72 -8.71 13.32
N ILE A 124 -1.35 -7.70 12.54
CA ILE A 124 -1.22 -6.33 13.04
C ILE A 124 -2.57 -5.73 13.43
N PHE A 125 -3.55 -5.81 12.55
CA PHE A 125 -4.87 -5.21 12.77
C PHE A 125 -5.58 -5.76 14.01
N PRO A 126 -5.67 -7.09 14.25
CA PRO A 126 -6.22 -7.62 15.48
C PRO A 126 -5.47 -7.18 16.75
N LEU A 127 -4.14 -7.14 16.69
CA LEU A 127 -3.32 -6.67 17.82
C LEU A 127 -3.57 -5.19 18.15
N VAL A 128 -3.69 -4.37 17.10
CA VAL A 128 -4.04 -2.95 17.26
C VAL A 128 -5.43 -2.80 17.87
N CYS A 129 -6.42 -3.51 17.34
CA CYS A 129 -7.79 -3.51 17.86
C CYS A 129 -7.84 -3.97 19.32
N GLU A 130 -7.13 -5.04 19.66
CA GLU A 130 -7.03 -5.53 21.03
C GLU A 130 -6.33 -4.49 21.95
N GLY A 131 -5.23 -3.89 21.47
CA GLY A 131 -4.54 -2.83 22.19
C GLY A 131 -5.45 -1.65 22.51
N PHE A 132 -6.21 -1.18 21.50
CA PHE A 132 -7.18 -0.10 21.70
C PHE A 132 -8.34 -0.49 22.62
N SER A 133 -8.82 -1.72 22.54
CA SER A 133 -9.91 -2.21 23.42
C SER A 133 -9.56 -2.25 24.90
N ARG A 134 -8.27 -2.33 25.23
CA ARG A 134 -7.75 -2.30 26.61
C ARG A 134 -7.59 -0.88 27.18
N LEU A 135 -7.67 0.14 26.33
CA LEU A 135 -7.56 1.54 26.76
C LEU A 135 -8.87 2.02 27.39
N SER A 136 -8.76 2.91 28.36
CA SER A 136 -9.94 3.65 28.80
C SER A 136 -10.47 4.52 27.66
N PRO A 137 -11.78 4.83 27.61
CA PRO A 137 -12.34 5.67 26.54
C PRO A 137 -11.62 7.02 26.36
N LYS A 138 -11.17 7.60 27.48
CA LYS A 138 -10.40 8.86 27.46
C LYS A 138 -9.03 8.65 26.80
N ALA A 139 -8.31 7.59 27.18
CA ALA A 139 -7.00 7.28 26.63
C ALA A 139 -7.10 6.92 25.11
N ALA A 140 -8.12 6.17 24.72
CA ALA A 140 -8.37 5.84 23.32
C ALA A 140 -8.64 7.10 22.48
N ASN A 141 -9.46 8.02 22.97
CA ASN A 141 -9.73 9.29 22.30
C ASN A 141 -8.49 10.17 22.20
N VAL A 142 -7.66 10.22 23.22
CA VAL A 142 -6.39 10.96 23.17
C VAL A 142 -5.44 10.32 22.15
N ALA A 143 -5.27 9.01 22.17
CA ALA A 143 -4.43 8.29 21.20
C ALA A 143 -4.92 8.53 19.77
N PHE A 144 -6.22 8.42 19.52
CA PHE A 144 -6.82 8.71 18.22
C PHE A 144 -6.57 10.16 17.78
N ALA A 145 -6.79 11.14 18.67
CA ALA A 145 -6.54 12.54 18.37
C ALA A 145 -5.07 12.81 18.04
N LEU A 146 -4.12 12.21 18.75
CA LEU A 146 -2.69 12.33 18.45
C LEU A 146 -2.33 11.75 17.09
N ILE A 147 -2.91 10.61 16.72
CA ILE A 147 -2.70 9.99 15.40
C ILE A 147 -3.24 10.90 14.29
N ILE A 148 -4.46 11.42 14.43
CA ILE A 148 -5.07 12.31 13.44
C ILE A 148 -4.32 13.62 13.31
N VAL A 149 -3.93 14.24 14.43
CA VAL A 149 -3.16 15.49 14.41
C VAL A 149 -1.79 15.27 13.80
N GLY A 150 -1.10 14.18 14.16
CA GLY A 150 0.20 13.83 13.57
C GLY A 150 0.09 13.58 12.06
N PHE A 151 -0.93 12.85 11.64
CA PHE A 151 -1.19 12.61 10.21
C PHE A 151 -1.49 13.94 9.47
N ALA A 152 -2.37 14.77 10.03
CA ALA A 152 -2.70 16.07 9.43
C ALA A 152 -1.46 16.98 9.32
N ALA A 153 -0.58 16.97 10.34
CA ALA A 153 0.68 17.70 10.30
C ALA A 153 1.61 17.20 9.19
N CYS A 154 1.77 15.88 9.03
CA CYS A 154 2.55 15.29 7.94
C CYS A 154 1.98 15.66 6.57
N VAL A 155 0.66 15.58 6.40
CA VAL A 155 -0.03 15.99 5.16
C VAL A 155 0.24 17.46 4.85
N THR A 156 0.04 18.33 5.84
CA THR A 156 0.25 19.77 5.68
C THR A 156 1.71 20.07 5.32
N ALA A 157 2.67 19.46 6.01
CA ALA A 157 4.08 19.61 5.71
C ALA A 157 4.41 19.17 4.28
N SER A 158 3.84 18.06 3.82
CA SER A 158 4.02 17.56 2.46
C SER A 158 3.45 18.52 1.42
N TYR A 159 2.22 19.01 1.60
CA TYR A 159 1.58 19.94 0.66
C TYR A 159 2.24 21.34 0.63
N LEU A 160 2.81 21.78 1.72
CA LEU A 160 3.52 23.06 1.77
C LEU A 160 4.99 22.93 1.32
N GLU A 161 5.38 21.73 0.85
CA GLU A 161 6.77 21.43 0.45
C GLU A 161 7.79 21.87 1.53
N LEU A 162 7.39 21.75 2.79
CA LEU A 162 8.24 22.12 3.90
C LEU A 162 9.40 21.12 3.97
N LYS A 163 10.56 21.57 3.47
CA LYS A 163 11.80 20.81 3.45
C LYS A 163 12.41 20.79 4.87
N LEU A 164 11.72 20.10 5.78
CA LEU A 164 12.12 20.06 7.19
C LEU A 164 13.49 19.40 7.42
N TRP A 165 13.97 18.63 6.43
CA TRP A 165 15.19 17.80 6.53
C TRP A 165 16.23 18.08 5.45
N GLU A 166 15.97 18.97 4.49
CA GLU A 166 17.02 19.46 3.61
C GLU A 166 17.92 20.45 4.38
N LYS A 167 18.70 19.91 5.27
CA LYS A 167 19.89 20.61 5.77
C LYS A 167 21.09 19.82 5.30
N TYR A 168 21.83 20.47 4.39
CA TYR A 168 23.19 20.17 3.91
C TYR A 168 23.33 19.10 2.87
#